data_f1aa22737f9578e397baa445f4c58a25
#
_entry.id   f1aa22737f9578e397baa445f4c58a25
#
_cell.length_a   1.000
_cell.length_b   1.000
_cell.length_c   1.000
_cell.angle_alpha   90.00
_cell.angle_beta   90.00
_cell.angle_gamma   90.00
#
_symmetry.space_group_name_H-M   'P 1'
#
loop_
_entity.id
_entity.type
_entity.pdbx_description
1 polymer ?
#
loop_
_entity_poly.entity_id
_entity_poly.type
_entity_poly.pdbx_seq_one_letter_code
_entity_poly.pdbx_strand_id
1 'polypeptide(L)'
;MGISTLYFCYHHWIMFKICDRIALFSRGRIKKLFEPEEFREEAIAPYIYYFKENTVFKPKVDQGYMLELKNITDGDIHNLSLGIKPGECITLLDSGDQIMDRLTGILAGEYVDYEGDIFCSHKKMEKKVKSSLDRGMIVLDDNPAQSFLFSEMSYLENLTFLLDRKLKKS
;
A
#
# COMPACT_ATOMS: atom_id res chain seq x y z
N MET A 1 32.91 16.37 -19.42
CA MET A 1 31.68 17.00 -19.90
C MET A 1 30.56 16.53 -18.99
N GLY A 2 29.88 17.45 -18.28
CA GLY A 2 28.75 17.12 -17.43
C GLY A 2 27.47 17.06 -18.29
N ILE A 3 26.59 16.11 -17.96
CA ILE A 3 25.25 16.02 -18.53
C ILE A 3 24.30 16.67 -17.54
N SER A 4 23.50 17.66 -18.00
CA SER A 4 22.43 18.23 -17.18
C SER A 4 21.18 17.35 -17.29
N THR A 5 20.60 17.00 -16.16
CA THR A 5 19.43 16.11 -16.10
C THR A 5 18.29 16.81 -15.38
N LEU A 6 17.08 16.74 -15.94
CA LEU A 6 15.84 17.12 -15.28
C LEU A 6 15.08 15.83 -14.92
N TYR A 7 14.87 15.62 -13.61
CA TYR A 7 14.25 14.42 -13.09
C TYR A 7 12.89 14.74 -12.44
N PHE A 8 11.84 14.02 -12.84
CA PHE A 8 10.50 14.14 -12.26
C PHE A 8 10.23 12.94 -11.37
N CYS A 9 9.92 13.17 -10.12
CA CYS A 9 9.67 12.11 -9.15
C CYS A 9 8.67 12.54 -8.08
N TYR A 10 7.93 11.56 -7.55
CA TYR A 10 7.05 11.75 -6.39
C TYR A 10 7.72 11.34 -5.07
N HIS A 11 8.88 10.69 -5.14
CA HIS A 11 9.62 10.19 -3.98
C HIS A 11 10.73 11.16 -3.58
N HIS A 12 10.43 12.08 -2.65
CA HIS A 12 11.36 13.12 -2.22
C HIS A 12 12.68 12.59 -1.65
N TRP A 13 12.68 11.45 -0.95
CA TRP A 13 13.89 10.85 -0.39
C TRP A 13 14.93 10.41 -1.44
N ILE A 14 14.48 10.03 -2.65
CA ILE A 14 15.40 9.76 -3.77
C ILE A 14 16.01 11.06 -4.26
N MET A 15 15.21 12.12 -4.39
CA MET A 15 15.66 13.42 -4.87
C MET A 15 16.77 14.00 -3.99
N PHE A 16 16.70 13.81 -2.67
CA PHE A 16 17.74 14.24 -1.73
C PHE A 16 19.11 13.62 -2.01
N LYS A 17 19.16 12.45 -2.62
CA LYS A 17 20.39 11.71 -2.89
C LYS A 17 21.03 12.01 -4.23
N ILE A 18 20.22 12.43 -5.21
CA ILE A 18 20.69 12.50 -6.61
C ILE A 18 20.57 13.89 -7.24
N CYS A 19 19.84 14.82 -6.63
CA CYS A 19 19.60 16.14 -7.22
C CYS A 19 20.47 17.22 -6.57
N ASP A 20 20.92 18.18 -7.40
CA ASP A 20 21.60 19.39 -6.92
C ASP A 20 20.61 20.43 -6.40
N ARG A 21 19.38 20.47 -6.97
CA ARG A 21 18.28 21.34 -6.55
C ARG A 21 16.95 20.63 -6.74
N ILE A 22 15.97 20.96 -5.91
CA ILE A 22 14.61 20.41 -6.00
C ILE A 22 13.61 21.54 -6.18
N ALA A 23 12.85 21.50 -7.27
CA ALA A 23 11.75 22.42 -7.51
C ALA A 23 10.41 21.75 -7.18
N LEU A 24 9.70 22.30 -6.22
CA LEU A 24 8.34 21.87 -5.93
C LEU A 24 7.38 22.53 -6.91
N PHE A 25 6.73 21.70 -7.71
CA PHE A 25 5.79 22.13 -8.73
C PHE A 25 4.35 21.78 -8.34
N SER A 26 3.46 22.75 -8.36
CA SER A 26 2.06 22.55 -8.03
C SER A 26 1.16 23.53 -8.78
N ARG A 27 0.07 23.03 -9.33
CA ARG A 27 -0.94 23.81 -10.08
C ARG A 27 -0.32 24.69 -11.18
N GLY A 28 0.58 24.13 -11.96
CA GLY A 28 1.22 24.81 -13.07
C GLY A 28 2.29 25.84 -12.69
N ARG A 29 2.74 25.87 -11.44
CA ARG A 29 3.74 26.85 -10.95
C ARG A 29 4.75 26.21 -10.01
N ILE A 30 5.98 26.73 -10.04
CA ILE A 30 6.98 26.43 -9.02
C ILE A 30 6.56 27.15 -7.73
N LYS A 31 6.33 26.36 -6.67
CA LYS A 31 5.96 26.86 -5.35
C LYS A 31 7.16 27.22 -4.51
N LYS A 32 8.20 26.40 -4.59
CA LYS A 32 9.47 26.63 -3.90
C LYS A 32 10.60 25.92 -4.64
N LEU A 33 11.78 26.50 -4.57
CA LEU A 33 13.05 25.89 -4.94
C LEU A 33 13.80 25.60 -3.65
N PHE A 34 14.28 24.37 -3.50
CA PHE A 34 15.08 23.95 -2.36
C PHE A 34 16.54 23.79 -2.82
N GLU A 35 17.44 24.34 -2.03
CA GLU A 35 18.88 24.16 -2.18
C GLU A 35 19.36 22.98 -1.33
N PRO A 36 20.55 22.40 -1.56
CA PRO A 36 21.01 21.19 -0.88
C PRO A 36 20.98 21.26 0.66
N GLU A 37 21.17 22.44 1.23
CA GLU A 37 21.13 22.66 2.67
C GLU A 37 19.74 22.50 3.28
N GLU A 38 18.73 22.56 2.44
CA GLU A 38 17.31 22.39 2.79
C GLU A 38 16.79 20.96 2.54
N PHE A 39 17.64 20.02 2.08
CA PHE A 39 17.26 18.65 1.75
C PHE A 39 17.03 17.83 3.02
N ARG A 40 15.94 18.11 3.68
CA ARG A 40 15.45 17.40 4.86
C ARG A 40 13.93 17.35 4.85
N GLU A 41 13.39 16.31 5.44
CA GLU A 41 11.96 16.03 5.40
C GLU A 41 11.14 17.19 6.03
N GLU A 42 11.62 17.74 7.14
CA GLU A 42 10.95 18.84 7.85
C GLU A 42 10.82 20.10 7.00
N ALA A 43 11.76 20.34 6.08
CA ALA A 43 11.72 21.50 5.20
C ALA A 43 10.71 21.32 4.05
N ILE A 44 10.49 20.09 3.59
CA ILE A 44 9.63 19.76 2.45
C ILE A 44 8.21 19.37 2.91
N ALA A 45 8.06 18.73 4.05
CA ALA A 45 6.78 18.26 4.59
C ALA A 45 5.65 19.30 4.55
N PRO A 46 5.85 20.57 4.93
CA PRO A 46 4.79 21.59 4.89
C PRO A 46 4.20 21.85 3.51
N TYR A 47 4.92 21.48 2.45
CA TYR A 47 4.53 21.72 1.06
C TYR A 47 3.95 20.47 0.37
N ILE A 48 4.31 19.28 0.84
CA ILE A 48 3.91 18.01 0.23
C ILE A 48 2.72 17.40 0.96
N TYR A 49 2.75 17.44 2.28
CA TYR A 49 1.73 16.81 3.10
C TYR A 49 0.66 17.84 3.47
N TYR A 50 -0.48 17.79 2.77
CA TYR A 50 -1.73 18.35 3.31
C TYR A 50 -2.27 17.38 4.37
N PHE A 51 -1.64 17.34 5.53
CA PHE A 51 -2.28 16.70 6.67
C PHE A 51 -3.48 17.56 7.08
N LYS A 52 -4.68 17.19 6.66
CA LYS A 52 -5.83 17.47 7.49
C LYS A 52 -5.51 16.87 8.85
N GLU A 53 -5.66 17.64 9.91
CA GLU A 53 -5.56 17.11 11.27
C GLU A 53 -6.23 15.75 11.31
N ASN A 54 -5.46 14.73 11.62
CA ASN A 54 -5.97 13.37 11.64
C ASN A 54 -7.07 13.36 12.69
N THR A 55 -8.29 13.14 12.24
CA THR A 55 -9.32 12.65 13.16
C THR A 55 -8.74 11.39 13.77
N VAL A 56 -8.33 11.49 15.04
CA VAL A 56 -7.76 10.39 15.78
C VAL A 56 -8.75 9.25 15.66
N PHE A 57 -8.33 8.19 14.95
CA PHE A 57 -9.13 6.99 14.83
C PHE A 57 -9.38 6.46 16.25
N LYS A 58 -10.62 6.48 16.67
CA LYS A 58 -11.04 5.83 17.92
C LYS A 58 -11.56 4.45 17.52
N PRO A 59 -10.80 3.36 17.76
CA PRO A 59 -11.31 2.03 17.49
C PRO A 59 -12.60 1.86 18.27
N LYS A 60 -13.65 1.38 17.61
CA LYS A 60 -14.88 0.98 18.30
C LYS A 60 -14.48 -0.14 19.26
N VAL A 61 -14.66 0.11 20.53
CA VAL A 61 -14.34 -0.84 21.59
C VAL A 61 -15.11 -2.12 21.30
N ASP A 62 -14.39 -3.25 21.29
CA ASP A 62 -14.94 -4.62 21.37
C ASP A 62 -15.41 -5.35 20.10
N GLN A 63 -14.96 -4.98 18.90
CA GLN A 63 -15.34 -5.74 17.69
C GLN A 63 -14.35 -6.83 17.25
N GLY A 64 -13.27 -7.06 18.02
CA GLY A 64 -12.20 -7.99 17.62
C GLY A 64 -11.40 -7.49 16.41
N TYR A 65 -10.59 -8.36 15.84
CA TYR A 65 -9.79 -8.03 14.66
C TYR A 65 -10.56 -8.29 13.37
N MET A 66 -10.50 -7.36 12.43
CA MET A 66 -11.02 -7.55 11.08
C MET A 66 -10.07 -8.41 10.23
N LEU A 67 -8.77 -8.18 10.37
CA LEU A 67 -7.72 -9.04 9.84
C LEU A 67 -6.78 -9.41 10.98
N GLU A 68 -6.46 -10.70 11.10
CA GLU A 68 -5.54 -11.19 12.11
C GLU A 68 -4.58 -12.20 11.49
N LEU A 69 -3.29 -11.95 11.65
CA LEU A 69 -2.19 -12.84 11.30
C LEU A 69 -1.72 -13.50 12.59
N LYS A 70 -1.57 -14.82 12.59
CA LYS A 70 -1.09 -15.58 13.75
C LYS A 70 0.09 -16.44 13.35
N ASN A 71 1.24 -16.11 13.92
CA ASN A 71 2.47 -16.90 13.80
C ASN A 71 2.85 -17.20 12.34
N ILE A 72 2.68 -16.23 11.44
CA ILE A 72 3.04 -16.42 10.03
C ILE A 72 4.56 -16.58 9.93
N THR A 73 4.97 -17.70 9.35
CA THR A 73 6.38 -18.01 9.09
C THR A 73 6.52 -18.50 7.65
N ASP A 74 7.38 -17.86 6.88
CA ASP A 74 7.70 -18.21 5.50
C ASP A 74 8.97 -17.48 5.03
N GLY A 75 10.02 -18.23 4.71
CA GLY A 75 11.31 -17.65 4.36
C GLY A 75 11.83 -16.72 5.46
N ASP A 76 12.01 -15.44 5.12
CA ASP A 76 12.50 -14.41 6.04
C ASP A 76 11.41 -13.83 6.96
N ILE A 77 10.17 -14.26 6.82
CA ILE A 77 9.08 -13.93 7.74
C ILE A 77 9.10 -14.91 8.91
N HIS A 78 9.43 -14.41 10.10
CA HIS A 78 9.55 -15.23 11.31
C HIS A 78 8.48 -14.90 12.34
N ASN A 79 7.52 -15.80 12.52
CA ASN A 79 6.51 -15.75 13.58
C ASN A 79 5.73 -14.41 13.64
N LEU A 80 5.40 -13.85 12.47
CA LEU A 80 4.67 -12.59 12.37
C LEU A 80 3.25 -12.74 12.91
N SER A 81 2.92 -11.94 13.91
CA SER A 81 1.56 -11.85 14.46
C SER A 81 1.12 -10.39 14.48
N LEU A 82 -0.03 -10.10 13.87
CA LEU A 82 -0.57 -8.75 13.72
C LEU A 82 -2.09 -8.80 13.67
N GLY A 83 -2.74 -7.89 14.40
CA GLY A 83 -4.19 -7.74 14.36
C GLY A 83 -4.59 -6.33 13.92
N ILE A 84 -5.53 -6.21 12.99
CA ILE A 84 -6.07 -4.96 12.48
C ILE A 84 -7.55 -4.87 12.85
N LYS A 85 -7.92 -3.80 13.55
CA LYS A 85 -9.30 -3.55 13.97
C LYS A 85 -10.13 -2.91 12.85
N PRO A 86 -11.47 -3.00 12.91
CA PRO A 86 -12.34 -2.31 11.96
C PRO A 86 -12.04 -0.81 11.88
N GLY A 87 -11.76 -0.31 10.67
CA GLY A 87 -11.44 1.11 10.38
C GLY A 87 -10.02 1.54 10.78
N GLU A 88 -9.18 0.66 11.30
CA GLU A 88 -7.79 0.92 11.58
C GLU A 88 -6.96 0.87 10.29
N CYS A 89 -5.97 1.75 10.20
CA CYS A 89 -4.95 1.74 9.14
C CYS A 89 -3.59 1.52 9.79
N ILE A 90 -2.91 0.46 9.38
CA ILE A 90 -1.57 0.11 9.86
C ILE A 90 -0.59 0.22 8.70
N THR A 91 0.53 0.86 8.93
CA THR A 91 1.66 0.88 7.99
C THR A 91 2.74 -0.06 8.48
N LEU A 92 3.16 -0.98 7.62
CA LEU A 92 4.33 -1.82 7.84
C LEU A 92 5.51 -1.17 7.10
N LEU A 93 6.60 -0.94 7.82
CA LEU A 93 7.83 -0.43 7.24
C LEU A 93 8.81 -1.59 7.10
N ASP A 94 9.21 -1.84 5.86
CA ASP A 94 10.25 -2.81 5.53
C ASP A 94 11.55 -2.06 5.23
N SER A 95 12.64 -2.47 5.84
CA SER A 95 13.93 -1.83 5.65
C SER A 95 14.71 -2.30 4.42
N GLY A 96 14.08 -3.07 3.53
CA GLY A 96 14.60 -3.44 2.22
C GLY A 96 14.78 -4.93 1.95
N ASP A 97 14.13 -5.78 2.71
CA ASP A 97 14.36 -7.23 2.68
C ASP A 97 13.32 -8.02 1.84
N GLN A 98 12.57 -7.40 0.95
CA GLN A 98 11.56 -8.08 0.08
C GLN A 98 10.48 -8.88 0.83
N ILE A 99 10.39 -8.71 2.16
CA ILE A 99 9.40 -9.39 3.01
C ILE A 99 8.00 -8.95 2.62
N MET A 100 7.83 -7.70 2.19
CA MET A 100 6.53 -7.15 1.82
C MET A 100 5.93 -7.84 0.61
N ASP A 101 6.72 -8.14 -0.43
CA ASP A 101 6.22 -8.85 -1.62
C ASP A 101 5.72 -10.25 -1.23
N ARG A 102 6.47 -10.92 -0.36
CA ARG A 102 6.10 -12.25 0.12
C ARG A 102 4.84 -12.22 0.98
N LEU A 103 4.76 -11.29 1.91
CA LEU A 103 3.58 -11.10 2.76
C LEU A 103 2.35 -10.70 1.95
N THR A 104 2.52 -9.81 0.99
CA THR A 104 1.45 -9.39 0.06
C THR A 104 0.92 -10.57 -0.74
N GLY A 105 1.80 -11.41 -1.30
CA GLY A 105 1.43 -12.62 -2.03
C GLY A 105 0.71 -13.67 -1.16
N ILE A 106 1.11 -13.82 0.12
CA ILE A 106 0.39 -14.65 1.09
C ILE A 106 -1.03 -14.12 1.33
N LEU A 107 -1.18 -12.81 1.53
CA LEU A 107 -2.48 -12.17 1.73
C LEU A 107 -3.35 -12.22 0.48
N ALA A 108 -2.76 -12.08 -0.70
CA ALA A 108 -3.45 -12.23 -1.99
C ALA A 108 -3.90 -13.68 -2.25
N GLY A 109 -3.28 -14.66 -1.57
CA GLY A 109 -3.52 -16.08 -1.78
C GLY A 109 -2.73 -16.66 -2.96
N GLU A 110 -1.67 -16.00 -3.38
CA GLU A 110 -0.72 -16.47 -4.41
C GLU A 110 0.23 -17.49 -3.81
N TYR A 111 0.69 -17.25 -2.59
CA TYR A 111 1.53 -18.16 -1.82
C TYR A 111 0.69 -18.83 -0.73
N VAL A 112 0.63 -20.14 -0.75
CA VAL A 112 -0.20 -20.95 0.15
C VAL A 112 0.60 -21.87 1.07
N ASP A 113 1.90 -21.97 0.81
CA ASP A 113 2.84 -22.83 1.55
C ASP A 113 3.59 -21.99 2.60
N TYR A 114 2.87 -21.64 3.67
CA TYR A 114 3.37 -20.91 4.83
C TYR A 114 2.85 -21.54 6.13
N GLU A 115 3.54 -21.33 7.23
CA GLU A 115 3.05 -21.71 8.55
C GLU A 115 2.19 -20.59 9.16
N GLY A 116 1.38 -20.94 10.16
CA GLY A 116 0.48 -20.01 10.84
C GLY A 116 -0.89 -19.91 10.19
N ASP A 117 -1.68 -18.97 10.70
CA ASP A 117 -3.08 -18.80 10.33
C ASP A 117 -3.43 -17.33 10.06
N ILE A 118 -4.31 -17.11 9.07
CA ILE A 118 -4.87 -15.80 8.76
C ILE A 118 -6.38 -15.86 8.99
N PHE A 119 -6.91 -14.86 9.68
CA PHE A 119 -8.34 -14.68 9.89
C PHE A 119 -8.79 -13.37 9.26
N CYS A 120 -9.87 -13.40 8.50
CA CYS A 120 -10.53 -12.22 7.95
C CYS A 120 -12.00 -12.24 8.36
N SER A 121 -12.48 -11.13 8.93
CA SER A 121 -13.83 -11.03 9.49
C SER A 121 -14.16 -12.22 10.42
N HIS A 122 -13.25 -12.56 11.34
CA HIS A 122 -13.32 -13.66 12.31
C HIS A 122 -13.36 -15.08 11.71
N LYS A 123 -13.17 -15.22 10.39
CA LYS A 123 -13.13 -16.53 9.72
C LYS A 123 -11.72 -16.86 9.31
N LYS A 124 -11.28 -18.09 9.63
CA LYS A 124 -9.99 -18.59 9.17
C LYS A 124 -9.97 -18.64 7.64
N MET A 125 -8.94 -18.06 7.05
CA MET A 125 -8.72 -18.12 5.60
C MET A 125 -8.18 -19.50 5.22
N GLU A 126 -8.75 -20.06 4.17
CA GLU A 126 -8.18 -21.26 3.57
C GLU A 126 -6.92 -20.88 2.78
N LYS A 127 -5.90 -21.75 2.85
CA LYS A 127 -4.67 -21.63 2.07
C LYS A 127 -4.91 -22.08 0.64
N LYS A 128 -5.71 -21.27 -0.11
CA LYS A 128 -6.08 -21.52 -1.51
C LYS A 128 -6.03 -20.23 -2.28
N VAL A 129 -5.57 -20.31 -3.53
CA VAL A 129 -5.66 -19.21 -4.50
C VAL A 129 -7.11 -18.71 -4.61
N LYS A 130 -7.33 -17.41 -4.59
CA LYS A 130 -8.63 -16.70 -4.66
C LYS A 130 -9.42 -16.58 -3.35
N SER A 131 -8.90 -17.02 -2.22
CA SER A 131 -9.66 -16.93 -0.96
C SER A 131 -9.87 -15.50 -0.43
N SER A 132 -8.97 -14.57 -0.76
CA SER A 132 -9.02 -13.18 -0.27
C SER A 132 -10.22 -12.40 -0.81
N LEU A 133 -10.48 -12.48 -2.11
CA LEU A 133 -11.60 -11.79 -2.76
C LEU A 133 -12.96 -12.32 -2.29
N ASP A 134 -13.11 -13.62 -2.13
CA ASP A 134 -14.35 -14.24 -1.66
C ASP A 134 -14.70 -13.82 -0.22
N ARG A 135 -13.72 -13.32 0.53
CA ARG A 135 -13.87 -12.84 1.91
C ARG A 135 -13.93 -11.31 2.02
N GLY A 136 -13.96 -10.61 0.88
CA GLY A 136 -14.05 -9.15 0.85
C GLY A 136 -12.74 -8.44 1.17
N MET A 137 -11.59 -9.12 1.07
CA MET A 137 -10.27 -8.54 1.17
C MET A 137 -9.71 -8.28 -0.23
N ILE A 138 -9.17 -7.09 -0.45
CA ILE A 138 -8.49 -6.72 -1.70
C ILE A 138 -7.05 -6.36 -1.34
N VAL A 139 -6.12 -6.96 -2.06
CA VAL A 139 -4.70 -6.62 -1.98
C VAL A 139 -4.36 -5.80 -3.22
N LEU A 140 -3.81 -4.62 -3.03
CA LEU A 140 -3.36 -3.73 -4.10
C LEU A 140 -1.84 -3.67 -4.04
N ASP A 141 -1.19 -3.78 -5.19
CA ASP A 141 0.24 -3.56 -5.29
C ASP A 141 0.57 -2.05 -5.38
N ASP A 142 1.84 -1.73 -5.46
CA ASP A 142 2.36 -0.36 -5.52
C ASP A 142 2.04 0.35 -6.85
N ASN A 143 1.66 -0.40 -7.90
CA ASN A 143 1.22 0.14 -9.18
C ASN A 143 -0.14 -0.41 -9.61
N PRO A 144 -1.23 -0.08 -8.89
CA PRO A 144 -2.55 -0.63 -9.13
C PRO A 144 -3.10 -0.29 -10.52
N ALA A 145 -2.63 0.77 -11.13
CA ALA A 145 -3.04 1.15 -12.49
C ALA A 145 -2.56 0.13 -13.55
N GLN A 146 -1.41 -0.51 -13.33
CA GLN A 146 -0.91 -1.55 -14.22
C GLN A 146 -1.51 -2.92 -13.92
N SER A 147 -1.76 -3.21 -12.65
CA SER A 147 -2.15 -4.54 -12.20
C SER A 147 -3.67 -4.78 -12.20
N PHE A 148 -4.46 -3.71 -12.02
CA PHE A 148 -5.92 -3.83 -11.84
C PHE A 148 -6.74 -3.16 -12.92
N LEU A 149 -6.14 -2.40 -13.82
CA LEU A 149 -6.84 -1.81 -14.96
C LEU A 149 -6.56 -2.60 -16.24
N PHE A 150 -7.63 -2.95 -16.91
CA PHE A 150 -7.57 -3.57 -18.25
C PHE A 150 -7.58 -2.45 -19.28
N SER A 151 -6.45 -2.23 -19.95
CA SER A 151 -6.26 -1.15 -20.93
C SER A 151 -7.24 -1.24 -22.11
N GLU A 152 -7.65 -2.46 -22.44
CA GLU A 152 -8.60 -2.74 -23.54
C GLU A 152 -10.07 -2.53 -23.16
N MET A 153 -10.35 -2.29 -21.87
CA MET A 153 -11.68 -2.06 -21.35
C MET A 153 -11.94 -0.58 -21.14
N SER A 154 -13.18 -0.15 -21.37
CA SER A 154 -13.62 1.20 -21.02
C SER A 154 -13.58 1.42 -19.50
N TYR A 155 -13.66 2.69 -19.10
CA TYR A 155 -13.75 3.08 -17.69
C TYR A 155 -14.92 2.37 -16.96
N LEU A 156 -16.08 2.31 -17.60
CA LEU A 156 -17.26 1.67 -17.02
C LEU A 156 -17.05 0.16 -16.84
N GLU A 157 -16.49 -0.51 -17.83
CA GLU A 157 -16.21 -1.95 -17.77
C GLU A 157 -15.19 -2.26 -16.65
N ASN A 158 -14.12 -1.47 -16.53
CA ASN A 158 -13.18 -1.61 -15.42
C ASN A 158 -13.85 -1.44 -14.05
N LEU A 159 -14.75 -0.44 -13.90
CA LEU A 159 -15.48 -0.22 -12.64
C LEU A 159 -16.46 -1.36 -12.32
N THR A 160 -17.08 -1.94 -13.32
CA THR A 160 -18.15 -2.94 -13.13
C THR A 160 -17.64 -4.37 -13.19
N PHE A 161 -16.41 -4.59 -13.60
CA PHE A 161 -15.82 -5.92 -13.81
C PHE A 161 -16.02 -6.89 -12.64
N LEU A 162 -15.88 -6.41 -11.40
CA LEU A 162 -16.08 -7.22 -10.20
C LEU A 162 -17.55 -7.32 -9.76
N LEU A 163 -18.41 -6.43 -10.23
CA LEU A 163 -19.84 -6.42 -9.86
C LEU A 163 -20.61 -7.57 -10.51
N ASP A 164 -20.27 -7.94 -11.74
CA ASP A 164 -20.88 -9.07 -12.45
C ASP A 164 -20.74 -10.41 -11.70
N ARG A 165 -19.68 -10.55 -10.89
CA ARG A 165 -19.50 -11.72 -10.03
C ARG A 165 -20.49 -11.76 -8.86
N LYS A 166 -20.91 -10.60 -8.35
CA LYS A 166 -21.87 -10.53 -7.24
C LYS A 166 -23.32 -10.68 -7.71
N LEU A 167 -23.63 -10.16 -8.90
CA LEU A 167 -24.99 -10.21 -9.47
C LEU A 167 -25.40 -11.60 -9.94
N LYS A 168 -24.46 -12.45 -10.32
CA LYS A 168 -24.74 -13.85 -10.74
C LYS A 168 -24.99 -14.83 -9.58
N LYS A 169 -24.93 -14.38 -8.33
CA LYS A 169 -25.15 -15.21 -7.11
C LYS A 169 -26.46 -14.88 -6.37
N SER A 170 -27.34 -14.04 -6.94
CA SER A 170 -28.70 -13.76 -6.38
C SER A 170 -29.81 -14.46 -7.16
#